data_47200ee01028c9ec64c2a7ec7541fa63
#
_entry.id   47200ee01028c9ec64c2a7ec7541fa63
#
_cell.length_a   1.000
_cell.length_b   1.000
_cell.length_c   1.000
_cell.angle_alpha   90.00
_cell.angle_beta   90.00
_cell.angle_gamma   90.00
#
_symmetry.space_group_name_H-M   'P 1'
#
loop_
_entity.id
_entity.type
_entity.pdbx_description
1 polymer ?
#
loop_
_entity_poly.entity_id
_entity_poly.type
_entity_poly.pdbx_seq_one_letter_code
_entity_poly.pdbx_strand_id
1 'polypeptide(L)'
;MREEMKNLLETPIEELMQMSVEELEKYSEEERAQAWRRVAAERLREASAGVLHLFQPMRSRGEAVSELHYDFSVLTSREFIACMDADRSNRDMNTISRTQALRLYYKMHDKVERPISGLDAHDLEEQACIADTDAMVERAAAFFTSSKLVTKVGL
;
A
#
# COMPACT_ATOMS: atom_id res chain seq x y z
N MET A 1 15.82 -41.02 -9.99
CA MET A 1 16.18 -39.63 -10.32
C MET A 1 15.79 -38.73 -9.17
N ARG A 2 16.71 -37.98 -8.64
CA ARG A 2 16.36 -36.92 -7.70
C ARG A 2 15.82 -35.76 -8.52
N GLU A 3 14.55 -35.42 -8.36
CA GLU A 3 14.08 -34.12 -8.81
C GLU A 3 14.94 -33.06 -8.13
N GLU A 4 15.61 -32.25 -8.94
CA GLU A 4 16.32 -31.10 -8.40
C GLU A 4 15.29 -30.19 -7.73
N MET A 5 15.44 -29.98 -6.42
CA MET A 5 14.59 -29.04 -5.70
C MET A 5 14.85 -27.63 -6.22
N LYS A 6 13.79 -26.94 -6.59
CA LYS A 6 13.89 -25.54 -7.00
C LYS A 6 14.45 -24.69 -5.87
N ASN A 7 15.35 -23.78 -6.21
CA ASN A 7 15.82 -22.79 -5.25
C ASN A 7 14.71 -21.77 -5.00
N LEU A 8 14.20 -21.72 -3.77
CA LEU A 8 13.11 -20.79 -3.42
C LEU A 8 13.50 -19.32 -3.61
N LEU A 9 14.79 -18.97 -3.54
CA LEU A 9 15.26 -17.60 -3.77
C LEU A 9 15.22 -17.20 -5.23
N GLU A 10 15.23 -18.15 -6.15
CA GLU A 10 15.19 -17.90 -7.59
C GLU A 10 13.81 -18.18 -8.20
N THR A 11 12.91 -18.79 -7.44
CA THR A 11 11.56 -19.10 -7.90
C THR A 11 10.73 -17.83 -8.01
N PRO A 12 9.96 -17.61 -9.11
CA PRO A 12 9.05 -16.48 -9.22
C PRO A 12 8.04 -16.45 -8.07
N ILE A 13 7.68 -15.25 -7.64
CA ILE A 13 6.77 -15.04 -6.48
C ILE A 13 5.41 -15.66 -6.72
N GLU A 14 4.86 -15.56 -7.92
CA GLU A 14 3.58 -16.18 -8.28
C GLU A 14 3.64 -17.70 -8.11
N GLU A 15 4.75 -18.31 -8.48
CA GLU A 15 4.96 -19.75 -8.33
C GLU A 15 5.12 -20.15 -6.85
N LEU A 16 5.84 -19.35 -6.07
CA LEU A 16 5.95 -19.55 -4.61
C LEU A 16 4.59 -19.53 -3.92
N MET A 17 3.72 -18.61 -4.31
CA MET A 17 2.39 -18.49 -3.72
C MET A 17 1.46 -19.63 -4.06
N GLN A 18 1.74 -20.39 -5.12
CA GLN A 18 0.96 -21.54 -5.55
C GLN A 18 1.51 -22.87 -5.02
N MET A 19 2.65 -22.87 -4.37
CA MET A 19 3.24 -24.07 -3.80
C MET A 19 2.36 -24.63 -2.67
N SER A 20 2.16 -25.94 -2.68
CA SER A 20 1.44 -26.63 -1.60
C SER A 20 2.26 -26.69 -0.31
N VAL A 21 1.56 -26.88 0.82
CA VAL A 21 2.23 -27.10 2.11
C VAL A 21 3.20 -28.29 2.04
N GLU A 22 2.81 -29.36 1.34
CA GLU A 22 3.62 -30.56 1.18
C GLU A 22 4.92 -30.28 0.40
N GLU A 23 4.86 -29.43 -0.63
CA GLU A 23 6.04 -29.01 -1.37
C GLU A 23 6.96 -28.13 -0.52
N LEU A 24 6.41 -27.23 0.27
CA LEU A 24 7.16 -26.35 1.16
C LEU A 24 7.81 -27.10 2.32
N GLU A 25 7.21 -28.18 2.81
CA GLU A 25 7.79 -29.01 3.88
C GLU A 25 9.10 -29.70 3.48
N LYS A 26 9.39 -29.83 2.18
CA LYS A 26 10.65 -30.39 1.67
C LYS A 26 11.85 -29.46 1.88
N TYR A 27 11.59 -28.19 2.19
CA TYR A 27 12.62 -27.18 2.40
C TYR A 27 12.89 -26.98 3.90
N SER A 28 14.09 -26.52 4.24
CA SER A 28 14.41 -26.18 5.62
C SER A 28 13.58 -24.99 6.11
N GLU A 29 13.46 -24.87 7.41
CA GLU A 29 12.75 -23.75 8.05
C GLU A 29 13.37 -22.41 7.66
N GLU A 30 14.70 -22.35 7.56
CA GLU A 30 15.42 -21.15 7.12
C GLU A 30 15.13 -20.78 5.65
N GLU A 31 15.13 -21.75 4.76
CA GLU A 31 14.79 -21.53 3.34
C GLU A 31 13.36 -21.01 3.18
N ARG A 32 12.43 -21.60 3.91
CA ARG A 32 11.04 -21.13 3.92
C ARG A 32 10.92 -19.70 4.47
N ALA A 33 11.64 -19.38 5.54
CA ALA A 33 11.64 -18.04 6.11
C ALA A 33 12.18 -17.01 5.12
N GLN A 34 13.26 -17.33 4.41
CA GLN A 34 13.81 -16.44 3.37
C GLN A 34 12.82 -16.24 2.21
N ALA A 35 12.14 -17.30 1.79
CA ALA A 35 11.11 -17.20 0.75
C ALA A 35 9.94 -16.29 1.17
N TRP A 36 9.49 -16.43 2.41
CA TRP A 36 8.43 -15.56 2.95
C TRP A 36 8.85 -14.10 3.06
N ARG A 37 10.11 -13.83 3.39
CA ARG A 37 10.66 -12.45 3.37
C ARG A 37 10.61 -11.85 1.97
N ARG A 38 10.97 -12.64 0.95
CA ARG A 38 10.85 -12.19 -0.44
C ARG A 38 9.40 -11.83 -0.82
N VAL A 39 8.46 -12.70 -0.50
CA VAL A 39 7.04 -12.46 -0.79
C VAL A 39 6.55 -11.21 -0.07
N ALA A 40 6.90 -11.05 1.21
CA ALA A 40 6.51 -9.88 2.00
C ALA A 40 7.09 -8.58 1.43
N ALA A 41 8.37 -8.58 1.07
CA ALA A 41 9.03 -7.43 0.46
C ALA A 41 8.41 -7.04 -0.88
N GLU A 42 8.08 -8.02 -1.72
CA GLU A 42 7.43 -7.77 -3.01
C GLU A 42 6.01 -7.22 -2.84
N ARG A 43 5.24 -7.77 -1.93
CA ARG A 43 3.89 -7.25 -1.61
C ARG A 43 3.94 -5.83 -1.08
N LEU A 44 4.91 -5.51 -0.23
CA LEU A 44 5.09 -4.15 0.24
C LEU A 44 5.42 -3.20 -0.92
N ARG A 45 6.32 -3.61 -1.80
CA ARG A 45 6.70 -2.82 -2.98
C ARG A 45 5.50 -2.56 -3.88
N GLU A 46 4.70 -3.57 -4.18
CA GLU A 46 3.50 -3.44 -5.02
C GLU A 46 2.43 -2.57 -4.37
N ALA A 47 2.26 -2.66 -3.05
CA ALA A 47 1.29 -1.87 -2.31
C ALA A 47 1.75 -0.43 -2.06
N SER A 48 3.06 -0.13 -2.17
CA SER A 48 3.64 1.17 -1.83
C SER A 48 3.26 2.27 -2.80
N ALA A 49 3.17 1.97 -4.09
CA ALA A 49 2.96 2.97 -5.12
C ALA A 49 2.07 2.46 -6.25
N GLY A 50 1.38 3.37 -6.90
CA GLY A 50 0.53 3.05 -8.04
C GLY A 50 -0.28 4.23 -8.52
N VAL A 51 -1.28 3.95 -9.34
CA VAL A 51 -2.21 4.92 -9.89
C VAL A 51 -3.63 4.50 -9.53
N LEU A 52 -4.36 5.42 -8.93
CA LEU A 52 -5.79 5.25 -8.67
C LEU A 52 -6.59 5.98 -9.75
N HIS A 53 -7.34 5.24 -10.54
CA HIS A 53 -8.25 5.82 -11.53
C HIS A 53 -9.55 6.22 -10.83
N LEU A 54 -9.88 7.50 -10.88
CA LEU A 54 -11.06 8.03 -10.21
C LEU A 54 -12.33 7.68 -10.96
N PHE A 55 -13.32 7.19 -10.24
CA PHE A 55 -14.67 7.01 -10.76
C PHE A 55 -15.32 8.36 -11.10
N GLN A 56 -15.11 9.34 -10.24
CA GLN A 56 -15.57 10.72 -10.43
C GLN A 56 -14.37 11.66 -10.46
N PRO A 57 -14.01 12.23 -11.61
CA PRO A 57 -12.92 13.19 -11.71
C PRO A 57 -13.10 14.40 -10.79
N MET A 58 -12.01 14.87 -10.21
CA MET A 58 -11.96 16.10 -9.44
C MET A 58 -11.47 17.25 -10.32
N ARG A 59 -11.68 18.48 -9.88
CA ARG A 59 -11.19 19.67 -10.58
C ARG A 59 -10.12 20.38 -9.77
N SER A 60 -9.02 20.69 -10.44
CA SER A 60 -7.94 21.51 -9.92
C SER A 60 -7.65 22.64 -10.91
N ARG A 61 -7.88 23.88 -10.50
CA ARG A 61 -7.65 25.06 -11.34
C ARG A 61 -8.32 25.00 -12.72
N GLY A 62 -9.54 24.45 -12.77
CA GLY A 62 -10.30 24.30 -14.01
C GLY A 62 -9.94 23.06 -14.85
N GLU A 63 -8.93 22.31 -14.47
CA GLU A 63 -8.55 21.06 -15.13
C GLU A 63 -9.14 19.85 -14.41
N ALA A 64 -9.59 18.85 -15.19
CA ALA A 64 -10.09 17.61 -14.63
C ALA A 64 -8.93 16.70 -14.22
N VAL A 65 -8.98 16.20 -12.98
CA VAL A 65 -8.04 15.21 -12.45
C VAL A 65 -8.77 13.88 -12.40
N SER A 66 -8.38 12.94 -13.26
CA SER A 66 -9.00 11.61 -13.38
C SER A 66 -8.14 10.49 -12.78
N GLU A 67 -6.90 10.77 -12.43
CA GLU A 67 -5.96 9.83 -11.86
C GLU A 67 -5.25 10.44 -10.66
N LEU A 68 -5.12 9.64 -9.59
CA LEU A 68 -4.29 9.98 -8.44
C LEU A 68 -3.09 9.04 -8.41
N HIS A 69 -1.90 9.60 -8.59
CA HIS A 69 -0.65 8.86 -8.38
C HIS A 69 -0.35 8.84 -6.89
N TYR A 70 -0.06 7.69 -6.35
CA TYR A 70 0.26 7.54 -4.94
C TYR A 70 1.59 6.80 -4.75
N ASP A 71 2.31 7.18 -3.71
CA ASP A 71 3.51 6.50 -3.24
C ASP A 71 3.63 6.71 -1.72
N PHE A 72 3.24 5.72 -0.95
CA PHE A 72 3.29 5.79 0.51
C PHE A 72 4.72 5.83 1.05
N SER A 73 5.70 5.41 0.27
CA SER A 73 7.11 5.40 0.68
C SER A 73 7.73 6.79 0.81
N VAL A 74 7.11 7.82 0.22
CA VAL A 74 7.60 9.21 0.33
C VAL A 74 7.25 9.84 1.67
N LEU A 75 6.34 9.24 2.43
CA LEU A 75 5.92 9.75 3.73
C LEU A 75 6.92 9.38 4.82
N THR A 76 7.28 10.36 5.65
CA THR A 76 8.01 10.10 6.89
C THR A 76 7.07 9.53 7.94
N SER A 77 7.63 8.90 8.98
CA SER A 77 6.85 8.42 10.13
C SER A 77 6.05 9.54 10.80
N ARG A 78 6.64 10.74 10.94
CA ARG A 78 5.97 11.91 11.50
C ARG A 78 4.76 12.33 10.68
N GLU A 79 4.90 12.36 9.36
CA GLU A 79 3.82 12.71 8.44
C GLU A 79 2.70 11.67 8.47
N PHE A 80 3.04 10.39 8.50
CA PHE A 80 2.08 9.30 8.64
C PHE A 80 1.29 9.40 9.95
N ILE A 81 1.98 9.60 11.07
CA ILE A 81 1.35 9.77 12.39
C ILE A 81 0.41 10.98 12.39
N ALA A 82 0.82 12.11 11.82
CA ALA A 82 -0.02 13.30 11.73
C ALA A 82 -1.31 13.03 10.93
N CYS A 83 -1.22 12.25 9.86
CA CYS A 83 -2.40 11.84 9.09
C CYS A 83 -3.33 10.93 9.89
N MET A 84 -2.76 10.00 10.67
CA MET A 84 -3.56 9.12 11.54
C MET A 84 -4.24 9.90 12.66
N ASP A 85 -3.58 10.90 13.22
CA ASP A 85 -4.12 11.76 14.27
C ASP A 85 -5.23 12.70 13.78
N ALA A 86 -5.39 12.86 12.46
CA ALA A 86 -6.47 13.65 11.87
C ALA A 86 -7.87 13.09 12.19
N ASP A 87 -7.96 11.81 12.52
CA ASP A 87 -9.21 11.18 12.96
C ASP A 87 -9.02 10.51 14.32
N ARG A 88 -9.23 11.28 15.37
CA ARG A 88 -9.11 10.79 16.76
C ARG A 88 -10.22 9.81 17.17
N SER A 89 -11.29 9.73 16.40
CA SER A 89 -12.36 8.77 16.66
C SER A 89 -11.97 7.35 16.26
N ASN A 90 -11.04 7.20 15.33
CA ASN A 90 -10.50 5.90 14.94
C ASN A 90 -9.36 5.49 15.87
N ARG A 91 -9.69 4.69 16.88
CA ARG A 91 -8.72 4.15 17.85
C ARG A 91 -8.17 2.79 17.48
N ASP A 92 -8.69 2.17 16.43
CA ASP A 92 -8.21 0.89 15.95
C ASP A 92 -6.95 1.07 15.11
N MET A 93 -5.81 0.64 15.64
CA MET A 93 -4.51 0.72 14.98
C MET A 93 -4.38 -0.21 13.76
N ASN A 94 -5.36 -1.08 13.53
CA ASN A 94 -5.35 -2.02 12.40
C ASN A 94 -6.22 -1.55 11.23
N THR A 95 -6.93 -0.45 11.37
CA THR A 95 -7.80 0.10 10.33
C THR A 95 -7.42 1.53 9.97
N ILE A 96 -7.84 1.93 8.78
CA ILE A 96 -7.66 3.29 8.28
C ILE A 96 -9.05 3.85 7.96
N SER A 97 -9.39 5.01 8.52
CA SER A 97 -10.64 5.69 8.23
C SER A 97 -10.57 6.46 6.90
N ARG A 98 -11.72 6.85 6.38
CA ARG A 98 -11.81 7.70 5.18
C ARG A 98 -11.06 9.02 5.37
N THR A 99 -11.22 9.67 6.51
CA THR A 99 -10.51 10.91 6.84
C THR A 99 -9.01 10.71 6.83
N GLN A 100 -8.53 9.65 7.46
CA GLN A 100 -7.10 9.32 7.47
C GLN A 100 -6.56 9.05 6.06
N ALA A 101 -7.30 8.30 5.25
CA ALA A 101 -6.91 8.02 3.86
C ALA A 101 -6.82 9.30 3.02
N LEU A 102 -7.80 10.19 3.12
CA LEU A 102 -7.78 11.48 2.42
C LEU A 102 -6.56 12.32 2.82
N ARG A 103 -6.21 12.35 4.10
CA ARG A 103 -5.03 13.07 4.60
C ARG A 103 -3.73 12.45 4.08
N LEU A 104 -3.64 11.13 4.01
CA LEU A 104 -2.48 10.44 3.42
C LEU A 104 -2.30 10.80 1.95
N TYR A 105 -3.36 10.77 1.15
CA TYR A 105 -3.31 11.12 -0.26
C TYR A 105 -2.95 12.58 -0.48
N TYR A 106 -3.54 13.49 0.27
CA TYR A 106 -3.18 14.90 0.22
C TYR A 106 -1.69 15.10 0.52
N LYS A 107 -1.19 14.47 1.59
CA LYS A 107 0.21 14.62 1.99
C LYS A 107 1.19 14.05 0.96
N MET A 108 0.85 12.92 0.33
CA MET A 108 1.65 12.38 -0.76
C MET A 108 1.69 13.32 -1.95
N HIS A 109 0.57 13.88 -2.35
CA HIS A 109 0.50 14.83 -3.47
C HIS A 109 1.30 16.10 -3.22
N ASP A 110 1.39 16.54 -1.99
CA ASP A 110 2.21 17.69 -1.61
C ASP A 110 3.72 17.43 -1.80
N LYS A 111 4.13 16.18 -1.82
CA LYS A 111 5.55 15.76 -1.90
C LYS A 111 5.99 15.27 -3.27
N VAL A 112 5.09 14.86 -4.16
CA VAL A 112 5.44 14.35 -5.48
C VAL A 112 5.55 15.48 -6.51
N GLU A 113 6.25 15.21 -7.62
CA GLU A 113 6.56 16.21 -8.67
C GLU A 113 5.31 16.82 -9.34
N ARG A 114 4.17 16.16 -9.22
CA ARG A 114 2.91 16.64 -9.78
C ARG A 114 1.85 16.75 -8.67
N PRO A 115 1.98 17.73 -7.78
CA PRO A 115 0.95 17.96 -6.79
C PRO A 115 -0.36 18.28 -7.51
N ILE A 116 -1.48 17.90 -6.91
CA ILE A 116 -2.77 18.38 -7.37
C ILE A 116 -2.82 19.87 -7.05
N SER A 117 -2.42 20.65 -8.04
CA SER A 117 -2.24 22.09 -7.89
C SER A 117 -3.57 22.77 -7.60
N GLY A 118 -3.67 23.43 -6.46
CA GLY A 118 -4.89 24.14 -6.04
C GLY A 118 -5.87 23.32 -5.21
N LEU A 119 -5.60 22.01 -5.00
CA LEU A 119 -6.35 21.20 -4.05
C LEU A 119 -5.61 21.15 -2.70
N ASP A 120 -6.30 21.49 -1.64
CA ASP A 120 -5.85 21.20 -0.27
C ASP A 120 -6.61 20.00 0.30
N ALA A 121 -6.35 19.64 1.55
CA ALA A 121 -7.03 18.51 2.19
C ALA A 121 -8.55 18.68 2.25
N HIS A 122 -9.01 19.92 2.46
CA HIS A 122 -10.44 20.23 2.50
C HIS A 122 -11.08 20.07 1.12
N ASP A 123 -10.45 20.58 0.08
CA ASP A 123 -10.92 20.41 -1.31
C ASP A 123 -11.01 18.95 -1.71
N LEU A 124 -10.04 18.13 -1.31
CA LEU A 124 -10.05 16.69 -1.57
C LEU A 124 -11.25 16.01 -0.87
N GLU A 125 -11.51 16.35 0.38
CA GLU A 125 -12.67 15.85 1.13
C GLU A 125 -14.01 16.26 0.49
N GLU A 126 -14.10 17.48 -0.04
CA GLU A 126 -15.31 18.01 -0.69
C GLU A 126 -15.57 17.38 -2.06
N GLN A 127 -14.53 17.07 -2.81
CA GLN A 127 -14.66 16.63 -4.20
C GLN A 127 -14.66 15.13 -4.39
N ALA A 128 -13.94 14.37 -3.54
CA ALA A 128 -13.86 12.93 -3.68
C ALA A 128 -15.21 12.26 -3.41
N CYS A 129 -15.68 11.45 -4.34
CA CYS A 129 -16.89 10.66 -4.10
C CYS A 129 -16.60 9.49 -3.15
N ILE A 130 -17.66 8.90 -2.59
CA ILE A 130 -17.51 7.81 -1.61
C ILE A 130 -16.79 6.60 -2.22
N ALA A 131 -17.08 6.25 -3.47
CA ALA A 131 -16.44 5.13 -4.15
C ALA A 131 -14.92 5.34 -4.28
N ASP A 132 -14.49 6.54 -4.64
CA ASP A 132 -13.08 6.89 -4.76
C ASP A 132 -12.39 6.94 -3.39
N THR A 133 -13.07 7.47 -2.38
CA THR A 133 -12.56 7.49 -1.00
C THR A 133 -12.39 6.07 -0.47
N ASP A 134 -13.34 5.19 -0.71
CA ASP A 134 -13.23 3.78 -0.30
C ASP A 134 -12.08 3.07 -1.03
N ALA A 135 -11.83 3.39 -2.29
CA ALA A 135 -10.66 2.89 -3.01
C ALA A 135 -9.34 3.40 -2.41
N MET A 136 -9.28 4.65 -1.98
CA MET A 136 -8.12 5.22 -1.26
C MET A 136 -7.89 4.48 0.07
N VAL A 137 -8.94 4.21 0.82
CA VAL A 137 -8.87 3.43 2.07
C VAL A 137 -8.30 2.03 1.80
N GLU A 138 -8.81 1.36 0.78
CA GLU A 138 -8.37 0.00 0.41
C GLU A 138 -6.88 -0.04 0.05
N ARG A 139 -6.39 0.93 -0.72
CA ARG A 139 -4.98 1.02 -1.09
C ARG A 139 -4.09 1.31 0.12
N ALA A 140 -4.49 2.24 0.97
CA ALA A 140 -3.76 2.55 2.21
C ALA A 140 -3.74 1.36 3.18
N ALA A 141 -4.84 0.64 3.31
CA ALA A 141 -4.93 -0.56 4.14
C ALA A 141 -4.02 -1.68 3.61
N ALA A 142 -3.96 -1.87 2.29
CA ALA A 142 -3.07 -2.85 1.67
C ALA A 142 -1.60 -2.55 1.95
N PHE A 143 -1.18 -1.29 1.84
CA PHE A 143 0.17 -0.85 2.22
C PHE A 143 0.46 -1.13 3.69
N PHE A 144 -0.45 -0.75 4.58
CA PHE A 144 -0.30 -0.91 6.02
C PHE A 144 -0.19 -2.39 6.43
N THR A 145 -1.03 -3.25 5.86
CA THR A 145 -0.97 -4.71 6.08
C THR A 145 0.35 -5.30 5.58
N SER A 146 0.82 -4.90 4.41
CA SER A 146 2.08 -5.35 3.83
C SER A 146 3.28 -4.89 4.65
N SER A 147 3.25 -3.66 5.18
CA SER A 147 4.28 -3.13 6.07
C SER A 147 4.38 -3.94 7.37
N LYS A 148 3.26 -4.32 7.97
CA LYS A 148 3.24 -5.20 9.16
C LYS A 148 3.78 -6.59 8.86
N LEU A 149 3.48 -7.14 7.69
CA LEU A 149 3.96 -8.44 7.27
C LEU A 149 5.49 -8.45 7.15
N VAL A 150 6.07 -7.40 6.58
CA VAL A 150 7.52 -7.21 6.50
C VAL A 150 8.15 -7.19 7.88
N THR A 151 7.56 -6.47 8.84
CA THR A 151 8.03 -6.44 10.23
C THR A 151 8.01 -7.83 10.88
N LYS A 152 6.94 -8.61 10.67
CA LYS A 152 6.79 -9.96 11.23
C LYS A 152 7.82 -10.95 10.70
N VAL A 153 8.24 -10.82 9.45
CA VAL A 153 9.26 -11.71 8.86
C VAL A 153 10.69 -11.21 9.05
N GLY A 154 10.89 -10.14 9.80
CA GLY A 154 12.20 -9.65 10.21
C GLY A 154 13.01 -8.96 9.12
N LEU A 155 12.36 -8.29 8.20
CA LEU A 155 13.02 -7.45 7.21
C LEU A 155 13.35 -6.06 7.75
#